data_6236740bdb57663ee34ab9d814bb07b4
#
_entry.id   6236740bdb57663ee34ab9d814bb07b4
#
_cell.length_a   1.000
_cell.length_b   1.000
_cell.length_c   1.000
_cell.angle_alpha   90.00
_cell.angle_beta   90.00
_cell.angle_gamma   90.00
#
_symmetry.space_group_name_H-M   'P 1'
#
loop_
_entity.id
_entity.type
_entity.pdbx_description
1 polymer ?
#
loop_
_entity_poly.entity_id
_entity_poly.type
_entity_poly.pdbx_seq_one_letter_code
_entity_poly.pdbx_strand_id
1 'polypeptide(L)'
;MKVVLAYPTPTPIFSKNFTKEEKIEGVGLLYLATSIKDHHDVTIIEGTRPIPTETIIEQITNLEPDILGISTIFSTLIINGAKIAREIKKRLPETKIIFGGNHATFTVDELIKEDYVDVVVMGEGEITFKELVGKIERNLPLDDVRGIVFRRDGKTIRTAPREPIKDINTIPFPDWRFMNEKMPVSVAICSSRGCPHDCIYCSTTSFWGRKWRSRSARNIIDEINNIFDVYKPEKRSLRIGFVDDNFTVDRERVKRFCHLIHEERLDLKWGASSRVEFINESLLEIMADAGCTGLFMGIESGSDRVLKLMKRGYSIDEVKEKVEMCMKMGILPTCSFMIGNPFEDKSDIEKTLSLLKALKTYRVQVHIFAPLIGTEVFKNTEKYGIEILTDKFESINLEGKAFLNTRHLRKEEIENIYHKCIGIVLRRMREE
;
A
#
# COMPACT_ATOMS: atom_id res chain seq x y z
N MET A 1 -9.32 -23.89 15.00
CA MET A 1 -7.95 -23.42 15.29
C MET A 1 -7.96 -21.95 15.68
N LYS A 2 -6.95 -21.54 16.44
CA LYS A 2 -6.69 -20.14 16.78
C LYS A 2 -5.71 -19.55 15.76
N VAL A 3 -6.13 -18.51 15.04
CA VAL A 3 -5.36 -17.87 13.98
C VAL A 3 -5.11 -16.41 14.36
N VAL A 4 -3.84 -16.02 14.44
CA VAL A 4 -3.46 -14.61 14.62
C VAL A 4 -2.95 -14.07 13.29
N LEU A 5 -3.48 -12.93 12.87
CA LEU A 5 -3.02 -12.18 11.72
C LEU A 5 -2.32 -10.91 12.20
N ALA A 6 -1.06 -10.74 11.86
CA ALA A 6 -0.25 -9.62 12.32
C ALA A 6 0.20 -8.71 11.16
N TYR A 7 0.03 -7.40 11.37
CA TYR A 7 0.66 -6.37 10.57
C TYR A 7 1.82 -5.79 11.39
N PRO A 8 3.08 -6.03 11.02
CA PRO A 8 4.22 -5.54 11.78
C PRO A 8 4.24 -4.00 11.82
N THR A 9 4.75 -3.45 12.91
CA THR A 9 5.00 -2.00 12.95
C THR A 9 5.99 -1.61 11.86
N PRO A 10 5.68 -0.61 11.03
CA PRO A 10 6.65 -0.11 10.07
C PRO A 10 7.85 0.49 10.84
N THR A 11 9.03 0.42 10.26
CA THR A 11 10.18 1.11 10.82
C THR A 11 9.88 2.61 10.90
N PRO A 12 10.41 3.37 11.86
CA PRO A 12 9.95 4.73 12.24
C PRO A 12 9.77 5.76 11.13
N ILE A 13 10.16 5.42 9.96
CA ILE A 13 10.25 6.22 8.76
C ILE A 13 8.90 6.70 8.21
N PHE A 14 7.86 5.85 8.31
CA PHE A 14 6.52 6.21 7.83
C PHE A 14 5.63 6.85 8.91
N SER A 15 6.04 6.79 10.18
CA SER A 15 5.19 7.21 11.29
C SER A 15 5.13 8.72 11.53
N LYS A 16 6.06 9.51 10.99
CA LYS A 16 6.15 10.95 11.25
C LYS A 16 5.21 11.81 10.40
N ASN A 17 4.79 11.31 9.23
CA ASN A 17 4.01 12.08 8.27
C ASN A 17 2.50 11.74 8.27
N PHE A 18 2.08 10.72 9.01
CA PHE A 18 0.65 10.44 9.17
C PHE A 18 0.12 11.15 10.42
N THR A 19 -0.87 12.00 10.26
CA THR A 19 -1.61 12.53 11.40
C THR A 19 -2.31 11.39 12.13
N LYS A 20 -2.62 11.55 13.42
CA LYS A 20 -3.37 10.55 14.22
C LYS A 20 -4.71 10.14 13.56
N GLU A 21 -5.17 10.92 12.59
CA GLU A 21 -6.43 10.75 11.87
C GLU A 21 -6.30 9.97 10.56
N GLU A 22 -5.09 9.86 9.96
CA GLU A 22 -4.83 9.18 8.69
C GLU A 22 -4.33 7.74 8.91
N LYS A 23 -5.10 6.93 9.65
CA LYS A 23 -4.77 5.51 9.84
C LYS A 23 -5.16 4.72 8.59
N ILE A 24 -4.18 4.27 7.83
CA ILE A 24 -4.38 3.20 6.86
C ILE A 24 -4.38 1.90 7.66
N GLU A 25 -5.57 1.42 7.98
CA GLU A 25 -5.74 0.13 8.63
C GLU A 25 -5.36 -0.98 7.64
N GLY A 26 -4.82 -2.09 8.15
CA GLY A 26 -4.37 -3.23 7.33
C GLY A 26 -5.52 -3.97 6.65
N VAL A 27 -6.24 -3.29 5.75
CA VAL A 27 -7.45 -3.81 5.06
C VAL A 27 -7.25 -5.23 4.50
N GLY A 28 -6.05 -5.55 4.03
CA GLY A 28 -5.73 -6.90 3.55
C GLY A 28 -5.93 -7.97 4.62
N LEU A 29 -5.60 -7.70 5.88
CA LEU A 29 -5.82 -8.65 6.98
C LEU A 29 -7.29 -8.81 7.33
N LEU A 30 -8.11 -7.75 7.19
CA LEU A 30 -9.55 -7.84 7.37
C LEU A 30 -10.21 -8.79 6.36
N TYR A 31 -9.80 -8.74 5.09
CA TYR A 31 -10.26 -9.69 4.07
C TYR A 31 -9.88 -11.12 4.42
N LEU A 32 -8.63 -11.35 4.86
CA LEU A 32 -8.17 -12.68 5.27
C LEU A 32 -8.95 -13.18 6.49
N ALA A 33 -9.07 -12.37 7.54
CA ALA A 33 -9.83 -12.71 8.74
C ALA A 33 -11.29 -13.06 8.41
N THR A 34 -11.93 -12.21 7.58
CA THR A 34 -13.31 -12.43 7.15
C THR A 34 -13.47 -13.75 6.39
N SER A 35 -12.48 -14.15 5.60
CA SER A 35 -12.56 -15.38 4.80
C SER A 35 -12.57 -16.67 5.62
N ILE A 36 -12.11 -16.62 6.88
CA ILE A 36 -11.93 -17.80 7.74
C ILE A 36 -12.69 -17.75 9.08
N LYS A 37 -13.26 -16.59 9.46
CA LYS A 37 -13.87 -16.36 10.78
C LYS A 37 -15.00 -17.32 11.17
N ASP A 38 -15.71 -17.86 10.20
CA ASP A 38 -16.86 -18.74 10.47
C ASP A 38 -16.45 -20.13 10.99
N HIS A 39 -15.15 -20.49 10.85
CA HIS A 39 -14.62 -21.80 11.20
C HIS A 39 -13.44 -21.74 12.18
N HIS A 40 -12.87 -20.55 12.41
CA HIS A 40 -11.66 -20.37 13.21
C HIS A 40 -11.80 -19.18 14.15
N ASP A 41 -11.12 -19.25 15.30
CA ASP A 41 -10.95 -18.12 16.22
C ASP A 41 -9.85 -17.21 15.69
N VAL A 42 -10.23 -16.03 15.20
CA VAL A 42 -9.33 -15.11 14.48
C VAL A 42 -9.11 -13.83 15.26
N THR A 43 -7.85 -13.48 15.48
CA THR A 43 -7.45 -12.19 16.05
C THR A 43 -6.54 -11.44 15.10
N ILE A 44 -6.78 -10.13 14.91
CA ILE A 44 -5.89 -9.25 14.17
C ILE A 44 -5.09 -8.40 15.16
N ILE A 45 -3.76 -8.36 14.98
CA ILE A 45 -2.84 -7.47 15.72
C ILE A 45 -2.26 -6.48 14.72
N GLU A 46 -2.62 -5.22 14.89
CA GLU A 46 -2.18 -4.13 14.00
C GLU A 46 -1.04 -3.31 14.59
N GLY A 47 0.10 -3.36 13.92
CA GLY A 47 1.23 -2.49 14.17
C GLY A 47 1.19 -1.15 13.41
N THR A 48 0.08 -0.76 12.80
CA THR A 48 -0.06 0.54 12.10
C THR A 48 -0.01 1.74 13.06
N ARG A 49 -0.36 1.53 14.33
CA ARG A 49 0.04 2.44 15.42
C ARG A 49 1.49 2.13 15.79
N PRO A 50 2.27 3.12 16.25
CA PRO A 50 3.64 2.87 16.72
C PRO A 50 3.62 2.04 18.03
N ILE A 51 3.29 0.76 17.89
CA ILE A 51 3.34 -0.22 18.98
C ILE A 51 4.74 -0.86 18.90
N PRO A 52 5.47 -0.94 20.03
CA PRO A 52 6.75 -1.63 20.06
C PRO A 52 6.60 -3.08 19.56
N THR A 53 7.55 -3.55 18.78
CA THR A 53 7.52 -4.92 18.24
C THR A 53 7.45 -5.97 19.36
N GLU A 54 8.08 -5.68 20.50
CA GLU A 54 8.05 -6.49 21.71
C GLU A 54 6.63 -6.67 22.25
N THR A 55 5.83 -5.61 22.26
CA THR A 55 4.41 -5.68 22.67
C THR A 55 3.60 -6.58 21.73
N ILE A 56 3.85 -6.50 20.44
CA ILE A 56 3.21 -7.41 19.46
C ILE A 56 3.60 -8.86 19.75
N ILE A 57 4.89 -9.12 20.01
CA ILE A 57 5.39 -10.47 20.35
C ILE A 57 4.70 -11.00 21.62
N GLU A 58 4.58 -10.18 22.66
CA GLU A 58 3.92 -10.56 23.91
C GLU A 58 2.43 -10.86 23.69
N GLN A 59 1.73 -10.02 22.95
CA GLN A 59 0.33 -10.26 22.61
C GLN A 59 0.13 -11.58 21.86
N ILE A 60 0.96 -11.87 20.85
CA ILE A 60 0.91 -13.13 20.10
C ILE A 60 1.24 -14.31 21.01
N THR A 61 2.26 -14.19 21.85
CA THR A 61 2.68 -15.25 22.79
C THR A 61 1.54 -15.60 23.74
N ASN A 62 0.85 -14.61 24.31
CA ASN A 62 -0.27 -14.82 25.23
C ASN A 62 -1.52 -15.43 24.55
N LEU A 63 -1.66 -15.26 23.26
CA LEU A 63 -2.74 -15.87 22.47
C LEU A 63 -2.47 -17.32 22.12
N GLU A 64 -1.23 -17.78 22.12
CA GLU A 64 -0.82 -19.14 21.77
C GLU A 64 -1.50 -19.63 20.47
N PRO A 65 -1.27 -18.98 19.31
CA PRO A 65 -1.95 -19.34 18.07
C PRO A 65 -1.42 -20.64 17.47
N ASP A 66 -2.32 -21.41 16.83
CA ASP A 66 -1.94 -22.51 15.94
C ASP A 66 -1.27 -21.99 14.66
N ILE A 67 -1.75 -20.85 14.16
CA ILE A 67 -1.27 -20.18 12.95
C ILE A 67 -1.00 -18.69 13.23
N LEU A 68 0.17 -18.22 12.84
CA LEU A 68 0.52 -16.81 12.77
C LEU A 68 0.71 -16.39 11.30
N GLY A 69 -0.21 -15.58 10.77
CA GLY A 69 -0.09 -14.95 9.46
C GLY A 69 0.53 -13.56 9.57
N ILE A 70 1.62 -13.30 8.88
CA ILE A 70 2.34 -12.01 8.89
C ILE A 70 2.24 -11.37 7.50
N SER A 71 1.66 -10.16 7.44
CA SER A 71 1.55 -9.39 6.21
C SER A 71 2.72 -8.44 6.02
N THR A 72 3.45 -8.57 4.91
CA THR A 72 4.57 -7.70 4.53
C THR A 72 4.31 -7.06 3.17
N ILE A 73 3.60 -5.92 3.19
CA ILE A 73 3.26 -5.18 1.96
C ILE A 73 4.47 -4.39 1.47
N PHE A 74 5.24 -3.80 2.40
CA PHE A 74 6.42 -2.99 2.11
C PHE A 74 7.69 -3.61 2.69
N SER A 75 8.84 -3.30 2.08
CA SER A 75 10.15 -3.79 2.53
C SER A 75 10.46 -3.42 3.99
N THR A 76 9.99 -2.26 4.46
CA THR A 76 10.18 -1.80 5.83
C THR A 76 9.46 -2.63 6.89
N LEU A 77 8.48 -3.45 6.50
CA LEU A 77 7.74 -4.32 7.40
C LEU A 77 8.45 -5.64 7.64
N ILE A 78 9.33 -6.07 6.74
CA ILE A 78 9.95 -7.39 6.79
C ILE A 78 10.87 -7.54 8.02
N ILE A 79 11.58 -6.47 8.42
CA ILE A 79 12.50 -6.51 9.57
C ILE A 79 11.72 -6.88 10.84
N ASN A 80 10.66 -6.14 11.13
CA ASN A 80 9.84 -6.38 12.31
C ASN A 80 9.04 -7.67 12.17
N GLY A 81 8.56 -8.01 10.96
CA GLY A 81 7.92 -9.28 10.66
C GLY A 81 8.83 -10.48 10.94
N ALA A 82 10.09 -10.43 10.49
CA ALA A 82 11.09 -11.45 10.75
C ALA A 82 11.44 -11.54 12.24
N LYS A 83 11.56 -10.40 12.94
CA LYS A 83 11.79 -10.38 14.39
C LYS A 83 10.64 -11.05 15.15
N ILE A 84 9.40 -10.69 14.82
CA ILE A 84 8.20 -11.32 15.41
C ILE A 84 8.22 -12.83 15.15
N ALA A 85 8.37 -13.23 13.90
CA ALA A 85 8.35 -14.65 13.52
C ALA A 85 9.42 -15.48 14.25
N ARG A 86 10.66 -14.96 14.30
CA ARG A 86 11.79 -15.62 14.98
C ARG A 86 11.54 -15.79 16.47
N GLU A 87 11.03 -14.77 17.15
CA GLU A 87 10.75 -14.84 18.57
C GLU A 87 9.54 -15.73 18.89
N ILE A 88 8.50 -15.72 18.06
CA ILE A 88 7.37 -16.63 18.23
C ILE A 88 7.80 -18.08 17.98
N LYS A 89 8.59 -18.35 16.95
CA LYS A 89 9.07 -19.73 16.69
C LYS A 89 9.92 -20.28 17.83
N LYS A 90 10.66 -19.45 18.57
CA LYS A 90 11.39 -19.85 19.78
C LYS A 90 10.47 -20.15 20.96
N ARG A 91 9.43 -19.34 21.17
CA ARG A 91 8.53 -19.43 22.33
C ARG A 91 7.43 -20.48 22.11
N LEU A 92 6.93 -20.59 20.88
CA LEU A 92 5.84 -21.45 20.45
C LEU A 92 6.25 -22.23 19.19
N PRO A 93 7.09 -23.28 19.32
CA PRO A 93 7.69 -23.99 18.16
C PRO A 93 6.65 -24.61 17.22
N GLU A 94 5.49 -25.02 17.76
CA GLU A 94 4.42 -25.68 17.00
C GLU A 94 3.59 -24.69 16.15
N THR A 95 3.61 -23.40 16.48
CA THR A 95 2.90 -22.37 15.70
C THR A 95 3.38 -22.36 14.26
N LYS A 96 2.45 -22.48 13.31
CA LYS A 96 2.75 -22.37 11.87
C LYS A 96 2.84 -20.91 11.46
N ILE A 97 4.00 -20.49 10.97
CA ILE A 97 4.26 -19.10 10.58
C ILE A 97 4.15 -18.96 9.07
N ILE A 98 3.20 -18.11 8.65
CA ILE A 98 2.85 -17.89 7.25
C ILE A 98 3.10 -16.43 6.90
N PHE A 99 3.95 -16.17 5.90
CA PHE A 99 4.16 -14.83 5.36
C PHE A 99 3.34 -14.61 4.10
N GLY A 100 2.88 -13.38 3.89
CA GLY A 100 2.20 -12.94 2.67
C GLY A 100 2.33 -11.45 2.42
N GLY A 101 1.72 -10.99 1.33
CA GLY A 101 1.79 -9.61 0.85
C GLY A 101 2.81 -9.41 -0.28
N ASN A 102 2.93 -8.17 -0.78
CA ASN A 102 3.74 -7.87 -1.97
C ASN A 102 5.21 -8.21 -1.77
N HIS A 103 5.79 -7.77 -0.64
CA HIS A 103 7.20 -8.01 -0.36
C HIS A 103 7.49 -9.52 -0.24
N ALA A 104 6.70 -10.27 0.54
CA ALA A 104 6.84 -11.72 0.66
C ALA A 104 6.71 -12.44 -0.68
N THR A 105 5.83 -11.96 -1.58
CA THR A 105 5.68 -12.51 -2.92
C THR A 105 6.95 -12.35 -3.76
N PHE A 106 7.60 -11.18 -3.67
CA PHE A 106 8.81 -10.91 -4.45
C PHE A 106 10.09 -11.51 -3.88
N THR A 107 10.11 -11.81 -2.57
CA THR A 107 11.27 -12.37 -1.85
C THR A 107 11.03 -13.79 -1.38
N VAL A 108 10.12 -14.50 -2.03
CA VAL A 108 9.70 -15.83 -1.58
C VAL A 108 10.85 -16.84 -1.50
N ASP A 109 11.82 -16.78 -2.42
CA ASP A 109 12.94 -17.72 -2.50
C ASP A 109 14.00 -17.50 -1.40
N GLU A 110 14.10 -16.27 -0.90
CA GLU A 110 14.91 -15.91 0.25
C GLU A 110 14.17 -16.22 1.55
N LEU A 111 12.93 -15.78 1.62
CA LEU A 111 12.13 -15.85 2.84
C LEU A 111 11.83 -17.29 3.28
N ILE A 112 11.58 -18.20 2.33
CA ILE A 112 11.31 -19.62 2.66
C ILE A 112 12.54 -20.39 3.20
N LYS A 113 13.75 -19.86 3.03
CA LYS A 113 14.97 -20.47 3.58
C LYS A 113 15.12 -20.24 5.08
N GLU A 114 14.46 -19.22 5.60
CA GLU A 114 14.51 -18.90 7.02
C GLU A 114 13.81 -19.99 7.85
N ASP A 115 14.44 -20.42 8.95
CA ASP A 115 13.98 -21.52 9.78
C ASP A 115 12.65 -21.23 10.51
N TYR A 116 12.34 -19.95 10.71
CA TYR A 116 11.11 -19.49 11.33
C TYR A 116 9.93 -19.34 10.34
N VAL A 117 10.10 -19.65 9.05
CA VAL A 117 9.03 -19.57 8.03
C VAL A 117 8.57 -20.96 7.62
N ASP A 118 7.30 -21.27 7.81
CA ASP A 118 6.72 -22.53 7.37
C ASP A 118 6.16 -22.45 5.95
N VAL A 119 5.45 -21.36 5.63
CA VAL A 119 4.78 -21.15 4.33
C VAL A 119 4.87 -19.69 3.91
N VAL A 120 5.02 -19.46 2.61
CA VAL A 120 4.85 -18.13 1.99
C VAL A 120 3.69 -18.18 1.01
N VAL A 121 2.71 -17.28 1.17
CA VAL A 121 1.58 -17.07 0.26
C VAL A 121 1.94 -16.01 -0.77
N MET A 122 1.86 -16.36 -2.04
CA MET A 122 2.15 -15.47 -3.18
C MET A 122 0.87 -14.89 -3.78
N GLY A 123 0.89 -13.59 -4.10
CA GLY A 123 -0.25 -12.91 -4.74
C GLY A 123 -1.41 -12.63 -3.80
N GLU A 124 -2.64 -12.76 -4.31
CA GLU A 124 -3.87 -12.55 -3.53
C GLU A 124 -4.10 -13.66 -2.51
N GLY A 125 -4.34 -13.25 -1.28
CA GLY A 125 -4.39 -14.18 -0.14
C GLY A 125 -5.77 -14.77 0.15
N GLU A 126 -6.87 -14.14 -0.22
CA GLU A 126 -8.20 -14.46 0.29
C GLU A 126 -8.61 -15.92 0.06
N ILE A 127 -8.43 -16.42 -1.16
CA ILE A 127 -8.75 -17.82 -1.49
C ILE A 127 -7.62 -18.75 -1.03
N THR A 128 -6.37 -18.34 -1.27
CA THR A 128 -5.19 -19.17 -0.95
C THR A 128 -5.08 -19.40 0.56
N PHE A 129 -5.23 -18.35 1.36
CA PHE A 129 -5.11 -18.45 2.82
C PHE A 129 -6.24 -19.30 3.44
N LYS A 130 -7.49 -19.09 2.96
CA LYS A 130 -8.63 -19.92 3.40
C LYS A 130 -8.40 -21.40 3.12
N GLU A 131 -7.95 -21.75 1.92
CA GLU A 131 -7.65 -23.11 1.52
C GLU A 131 -6.49 -23.69 2.35
N LEU A 132 -5.41 -22.93 2.53
CA LEU A 132 -4.23 -23.30 3.30
C LEU A 132 -4.59 -23.62 4.77
N VAL A 133 -5.32 -22.72 5.44
CA VAL A 133 -5.74 -22.88 6.84
C VAL A 133 -6.60 -24.13 6.99
N GLY A 134 -7.55 -24.37 6.08
CA GLY A 134 -8.39 -25.56 6.09
C GLY A 134 -7.62 -26.87 5.84
N LYS A 135 -6.52 -26.84 5.09
CA LYS A 135 -5.62 -27.99 4.91
C LYS A 135 -4.77 -28.25 6.16
N ILE A 136 -4.22 -27.19 6.77
CA ILE A 136 -3.43 -27.29 8.01
C ILE A 136 -4.30 -27.87 9.14
N GLU A 137 -5.51 -27.37 9.32
CA GLU A 137 -6.44 -27.85 10.35
C GLU A 137 -6.71 -29.36 10.25
N ARG A 138 -6.87 -29.85 9.03
CA ARG A 138 -7.15 -31.25 8.75
C ARG A 138 -5.90 -32.12 8.60
N ASN A 139 -4.72 -31.54 8.80
CA ASN A 139 -3.42 -32.19 8.60
C ASN A 139 -3.29 -32.86 7.22
N LEU A 140 -3.77 -32.15 6.16
CA LEU A 140 -3.75 -32.63 4.77
C LEU A 140 -2.53 -32.09 4.02
N PRO A 141 -2.07 -32.80 2.96
CA PRO A 141 -0.99 -32.30 2.10
C PRO A 141 -1.31 -30.94 1.49
N LEU A 142 -0.28 -30.10 1.32
CA LEU A 142 -0.40 -28.73 0.80
C LEU A 142 -0.13 -28.62 -0.70
N ASP A 143 0.23 -29.70 -1.37
CA ASP A 143 0.73 -29.72 -2.76
C ASP A 143 -0.28 -29.20 -3.77
N ASP A 144 -1.56 -29.29 -3.51
CA ASP A 144 -2.66 -28.84 -4.35
C ASP A 144 -3.13 -27.40 -4.01
N VAL A 145 -2.65 -26.80 -2.91
CA VAL A 145 -2.92 -25.40 -2.59
C VAL A 145 -2.15 -24.51 -3.55
N ARG A 146 -2.83 -23.83 -4.46
CA ARG A 146 -2.17 -22.96 -5.44
C ARG A 146 -1.67 -21.65 -4.82
N GLY A 147 -0.51 -21.17 -5.27
CA GLY A 147 0.02 -19.87 -4.87
C GLY A 147 0.77 -19.89 -3.54
N ILE A 148 1.37 -21.00 -3.16
CA ILE A 148 2.21 -21.10 -1.95
C ILE A 148 3.61 -21.66 -2.25
N VAL A 149 4.53 -21.35 -1.36
CA VAL A 149 5.83 -22.01 -1.24
C VAL A 149 5.99 -22.46 0.21
N PHE A 150 6.39 -23.71 0.42
CA PHE A 150 6.56 -24.28 1.75
C PHE A 150 7.71 -25.29 1.80
N ARG A 151 8.09 -25.69 3.01
CA ARG A 151 9.13 -26.72 3.21
C ARG A 151 8.50 -28.04 3.66
N ARG A 152 9.02 -29.14 3.09
CA ARG A 152 8.71 -30.52 3.51
C ARG A 152 9.96 -31.36 3.36
N ASP A 153 10.34 -32.06 4.42
CA ASP A 153 11.51 -32.95 4.46
C ASP A 153 12.82 -32.25 3.98
N GLY A 154 13.02 -31.00 4.42
CA GLY A 154 14.17 -30.18 4.04
C GLY A 154 14.15 -29.63 2.62
N LYS A 155 13.12 -29.93 1.82
CA LYS A 155 12.98 -29.45 0.44
C LYS A 155 11.97 -28.31 0.34
N THR A 156 12.30 -27.30 -0.47
CA THR A 156 11.36 -26.25 -0.83
C THR A 156 10.45 -26.74 -1.95
N ILE A 157 9.14 -26.65 -1.73
CA ILE A 157 8.09 -27.02 -2.67
C ILE A 157 7.36 -25.73 -3.08
N ARG A 158 7.30 -25.46 -4.38
CA ARG A 158 6.54 -24.37 -4.96
C ARG A 158 5.36 -24.95 -5.72
N THR A 159 4.16 -24.53 -5.35
CA THR A 159 2.94 -24.95 -6.03
C THR A 159 2.66 -24.10 -7.27
N ALA A 160 1.72 -24.53 -8.10
CA ALA A 160 1.29 -23.76 -9.25
C ALA A 160 0.76 -22.38 -8.81
N PRO A 161 1.05 -21.30 -9.55
CA PRO A 161 0.54 -19.97 -9.22
C PRO A 161 -0.99 -19.96 -9.23
N ARG A 162 -1.57 -19.13 -8.35
CA ARG A 162 -3.02 -18.88 -8.38
C ARG A 162 -3.31 -17.73 -9.32
N GLU A 163 -4.30 -17.91 -10.17
CA GLU A 163 -4.82 -16.82 -11.00
C GLU A 163 -5.47 -15.75 -10.12
N PRO A 164 -5.27 -14.48 -10.43
CA PRO A 164 -5.93 -13.39 -9.73
C PRO A 164 -7.46 -13.52 -9.76
N ILE A 165 -8.13 -13.12 -8.69
CA ILE A 165 -9.59 -13.12 -8.59
C ILE A 165 -10.15 -12.22 -9.71
N LYS A 166 -10.87 -12.80 -10.68
CA LYS A 166 -11.35 -12.06 -11.86
C LYS A 166 -12.38 -11.00 -11.50
N ASP A 167 -13.41 -11.39 -10.79
CA ASP A 167 -14.45 -10.49 -10.30
C ASP A 167 -14.27 -10.22 -8.81
N ILE A 168 -13.72 -9.05 -8.48
CA ILE A 168 -13.47 -8.68 -7.09
C ILE A 168 -14.75 -8.23 -6.34
N ASN A 169 -15.92 -8.13 -6.99
CA ASN A 169 -17.21 -7.99 -6.31
C ASN A 169 -17.58 -9.25 -5.51
N THR A 170 -17.02 -10.40 -5.88
CA THR A 170 -17.29 -11.68 -5.21
C THR A 170 -16.54 -11.85 -3.89
N ILE A 171 -15.60 -10.98 -3.59
CA ILE A 171 -14.86 -10.99 -2.32
C ILE A 171 -15.81 -10.47 -1.23
N PRO A 172 -16.04 -11.22 -0.15
CA PRO A 172 -16.87 -10.76 0.96
C PRO A 172 -16.38 -9.42 1.52
N PHE A 173 -17.31 -8.57 1.94
CA PHE A 173 -16.94 -7.33 2.62
C PHE A 173 -16.16 -7.64 3.89
N PRO A 174 -15.12 -6.83 4.21
CA PRO A 174 -14.41 -6.96 5.47
C PRO A 174 -15.36 -6.95 6.66
N ASP A 175 -15.14 -7.82 7.63
CA ASP A 175 -15.84 -7.71 8.90
C ASP A 175 -15.16 -6.64 9.76
N TRP A 176 -15.72 -5.46 9.73
CA TRP A 176 -15.17 -4.30 10.41
C TRP A 176 -15.11 -4.44 11.94
N ARG A 177 -15.83 -5.42 12.53
CA ARG A 177 -15.77 -5.71 13.97
C ARG A 177 -14.39 -6.16 14.44
N PHE A 178 -13.54 -6.66 13.55
CA PHE A 178 -12.14 -6.98 13.87
C PHE A 178 -11.30 -5.76 14.22
N MET A 179 -11.72 -4.55 13.82
CA MET A 179 -10.90 -3.34 14.02
C MET A 179 -11.16 -2.64 15.35
N ASN A 180 -12.41 -2.53 15.76
CA ASN A 180 -12.80 -1.86 17.01
C ASN A 180 -14.27 -2.12 17.33
N GLU A 181 -14.61 -2.08 18.62
CA GLU A 181 -16.01 -2.10 19.07
C GLU A 181 -16.76 -0.80 18.74
N LYS A 182 -16.04 0.31 18.53
CA LYS A 182 -16.61 1.63 18.19
C LYS A 182 -16.33 1.96 16.73
N MET A 183 -17.29 2.61 16.08
CA MET A 183 -17.12 3.10 14.72
C MET A 183 -15.84 3.94 14.60
N PRO A 184 -14.94 3.60 13.67
CA PRO A 184 -13.73 4.37 13.43
C PRO A 184 -14.07 5.75 12.84
N VAL A 185 -13.23 6.75 13.10
CA VAL A 185 -13.38 8.11 12.53
C VAL A 185 -13.19 8.09 11.01
N SER A 186 -12.34 7.20 10.54
CA SER A 186 -12.12 6.96 9.10
C SER A 186 -11.88 5.47 8.83
N VAL A 187 -12.27 5.02 7.66
CA VAL A 187 -12.06 3.65 7.17
C VAL A 187 -11.28 3.65 5.87
N ALA A 188 -10.51 2.59 5.66
CA ALA A 188 -9.81 2.34 4.40
C ALA A 188 -10.61 1.32 3.57
N ILE A 189 -10.99 1.68 2.35
CA ILE A 189 -11.73 0.80 1.43
C ILE A 189 -10.88 0.50 0.21
N CYS A 190 -10.75 -0.77 -0.15
CA CYS A 190 -10.14 -1.20 -1.40
C CYS A 190 -11.24 -1.38 -2.47
N SER A 191 -11.36 -0.42 -3.38
CA SER A 191 -12.39 -0.45 -4.42
C SER A 191 -11.87 -0.97 -5.77
N SER A 192 -10.56 -1.01 -5.94
CA SER A 192 -9.90 -1.60 -7.12
C SER A 192 -8.53 -2.14 -6.78
N ARG A 193 -8.00 -3.01 -7.61
CA ARG A 193 -6.68 -3.62 -7.47
C ARG A 193 -5.90 -3.50 -8.78
N GLY A 194 -4.66 -3.03 -8.67
CA GLY A 194 -3.75 -2.89 -9.77
C GLY A 194 -3.82 -1.56 -10.51
N CYS A 195 -2.96 -1.43 -11.50
CA CYS A 195 -2.83 -0.25 -12.33
C CYS A 195 -2.46 -0.69 -13.75
N PRO A 196 -3.07 -0.12 -14.81
CA PRO A 196 -2.79 -0.53 -16.19
C PRO A 196 -1.46 0.01 -16.75
N HIS A 197 -0.79 0.88 -15.99
CA HIS A 197 0.46 1.52 -16.41
C HIS A 197 1.69 0.64 -16.14
N ASP A 198 2.82 1.02 -16.75
CA ASP A 198 4.08 0.29 -16.69
C ASP A 198 5.25 1.13 -16.18
N CYS A 199 4.99 2.00 -15.20
CA CYS A 199 6.03 2.81 -14.56
C CYS A 199 7.14 1.91 -14.04
N ILE A 200 8.38 2.19 -14.46
CA ILE A 200 9.53 1.28 -14.25
C ILE A 200 9.92 1.04 -12.79
N TYR A 201 9.53 1.95 -11.91
CA TYR A 201 9.86 1.96 -10.48
C TYR A 201 8.74 1.39 -9.59
N CYS A 202 7.57 1.10 -10.18
CA CYS A 202 6.38 0.75 -9.40
C CYS A 202 6.25 -0.77 -9.21
N SER A 203 6.18 -1.21 -7.96
CA SER A 203 5.99 -2.62 -7.62
C SER A 203 4.58 -3.14 -7.96
N THR A 204 3.56 -2.25 -7.95
CA THR A 204 2.19 -2.57 -8.35
C THR A 204 2.13 -3.18 -9.75
N THR A 205 2.89 -2.61 -10.69
CA THR A 205 2.98 -3.12 -12.07
C THR A 205 3.42 -4.59 -12.11
N SER A 206 4.44 -4.93 -11.35
CA SER A 206 4.98 -6.29 -11.31
C SER A 206 4.06 -7.25 -10.54
N PHE A 207 3.45 -6.78 -9.47
CA PHE A 207 2.58 -7.60 -8.62
C PHE A 207 1.26 -7.96 -9.34
N TRP A 208 0.61 -7.00 -10.00
CA TRP A 208 -0.68 -7.19 -10.65
C TRP A 208 -0.58 -7.54 -12.15
N GLY A 209 0.64 -7.53 -12.73
CA GLY A 209 0.84 -7.80 -14.15
C GLY A 209 0.15 -6.79 -15.07
N ARG A 210 0.12 -5.51 -14.70
CA ARG A 210 -0.53 -4.40 -15.44
C ARG A 210 -2.04 -4.60 -15.63
N LYS A 211 -2.65 -5.43 -14.82
CA LYS A 211 -4.10 -5.64 -14.80
C LYS A 211 -4.73 -4.73 -13.76
N TRP A 212 -5.85 -4.12 -14.13
CA TRP A 212 -6.69 -3.37 -13.23
C TRP A 212 -8.05 -4.03 -13.15
N ARG A 213 -8.55 -4.24 -11.94
CA ARG A 213 -9.85 -4.84 -11.66
C ARG A 213 -10.53 -4.01 -10.60
N SER A 214 -11.81 -3.74 -10.77
CA SER A 214 -12.57 -2.89 -9.86
C SER A 214 -13.86 -3.55 -9.39
N ARG A 215 -14.28 -3.13 -8.23
CA ARG A 215 -15.63 -3.34 -7.74
C ARG A 215 -16.58 -2.37 -8.44
N SER A 216 -17.82 -2.75 -8.60
CA SER A 216 -18.87 -1.85 -9.09
C SER A 216 -19.12 -0.73 -8.07
N ALA A 217 -19.61 0.41 -8.56
CA ALA A 217 -20.01 1.52 -7.69
C ALA A 217 -21.07 1.09 -6.65
N ARG A 218 -22.01 0.22 -7.04
CA ARG A 218 -23.02 -0.33 -6.14
C ARG A 218 -22.37 -1.17 -5.02
N ASN A 219 -21.46 -2.05 -5.37
CA ASN A 219 -20.79 -2.91 -4.39
C ASN A 219 -19.96 -2.10 -3.37
N ILE A 220 -19.39 -0.95 -3.77
CA ILE A 220 -18.72 -0.02 -2.84
C ILE A 220 -19.72 0.59 -1.85
N ILE A 221 -20.87 1.06 -2.34
CA ILE A 221 -21.93 1.62 -1.50
C ILE A 221 -22.51 0.56 -0.55
N ASP A 222 -22.66 -0.67 -1.02
CA ASP A 222 -23.15 -1.78 -0.19
C ASP A 222 -22.18 -2.08 0.98
N GLU A 223 -20.85 -1.98 0.76
CA GLU A 223 -19.89 -2.08 1.86
C GLU A 223 -20.01 -0.91 2.84
N ILE A 224 -20.18 0.32 2.35
CA ILE A 224 -20.40 1.50 3.19
C ILE A 224 -21.67 1.32 4.04
N ASN A 225 -22.74 0.83 3.44
CA ASN A 225 -23.97 0.51 4.16
C ASN A 225 -23.74 -0.59 5.21
N ASN A 226 -23.00 -1.64 4.88
CA ASN A 226 -22.62 -2.68 5.83
C ASN A 226 -21.84 -2.12 7.03
N ILE A 227 -20.94 -1.14 6.82
CA ILE A 227 -20.23 -0.44 7.92
C ILE A 227 -21.25 0.28 8.83
N PHE A 228 -22.21 0.99 8.27
CA PHE A 228 -23.26 1.64 9.06
C PHE A 228 -24.15 0.65 9.80
N ASP A 229 -24.46 -0.50 9.21
CA ASP A 229 -25.27 -1.54 9.85
C ASP A 229 -24.52 -2.21 11.02
N VAL A 230 -23.20 -2.36 10.92
CA VAL A 230 -22.34 -2.91 11.98
C VAL A 230 -22.26 -1.95 13.17
N TYR A 231 -21.98 -0.68 12.91
CA TYR A 231 -21.69 0.29 13.97
C TYR A 231 -22.91 1.11 14.42
N LYS A 232 -24.00 1.16 13.63
CA LYS A 232 -25.26 1.88 13.90
C LYS A 232 -25.04 3.29 14.45
N PRO A 233 -24.27 4.16 13.76
CA PRO A 233 -24.02 5.50 14.24
C PRO A 233 -25.30 6.34 14.24
N GLU A 234 -25.39 7.34 15.12
CA GLU A 234 -26.53 8.28 15.16
C GLU A 234 -26.69 9.05 13.84
N LYS A 235 -25.57 9.37 13.19
CA LYS A 235 -25.53 10.00 11.86
C LYS A 235 -24.79 9.10 10.88
N ARG A 236 -25.32 8.94 9.68
CA ARG A 236 -24.65 8.20 8.58
C ARG A 236 -23.56 9.07 7.93
N SER A 237 -22.54 9.41 8.71
CA SER A 237 -21.40 10.20 8.30
C SER A 237 -20.14 9.38 8.45
N LEU A 238 -19.26 9.38 7.44
CA LEU A 238 -18.05 8.56 7.41
C LEU A 238 -16.94 9.24 6.61
N ARG A 239 -15.71 9.11 7.10
CA ARG A 239 -14.52 9.43 6.32
C ARG A 239 -13.94 8.17 5.69
N ILE A 240 -13.62 8.22 4.40
CA ILE A 240 -13.10 7.10 3.63
C ILE A 240 -11.77 7.46 2.98
N GLY A 241 -10.77 6.63 3.17
CA GLY A 241 -9.56 6.60 2.36
C GLY A 241 -9.63 5.44 1.38
N PHE A 242 -9.74 5.70 0.07
CA PHE A 242 -9.59 4.62 -0.90
C PHE A 242 -8.11 4.26 -1.04
N VAL A 243 -7.77 2.99 -0.74
CA VAL A 243 -6.40 2.46 -0.81
C VAL A 243 -6.08 1.82 -2.16
N ASP A 244 -6.76 2.26 -3.18
CA ASP A 244 -6.56 1.83 -4.56
C ASP A 244 -5.21 2.31 -5.11
N ASP A 245 -4.57 1.52 -5.96
CA ASP A 245 -3.38 1.96 -6.70
C ASP A 245 -3.71 3.12 -7.66
N ASN A 246 -4.91 3.16 -8.19
CA ASN A 246 -5.46 4.25 -9.00
C ASN A 246 -6.99 4.16 -9.06
N PHE A 247 -7.65 5.04 -8.33
CA PHE A 247 -9.11 5.04 -8.19
C PHE A 247 -9.84 5.50 -9.46
N THR A 248 -9.25 6.44 -10.19
CA THR A 248 -9.91 7.17 -11.29
C THR A 248 -9.71 6.54 -12.68
N VAL A 249 -9.21 5.31 -12.79
CA VAL A 249 -9.00 4.61 -14.08
C VAL A 249 -10.31 4.51 -14.88
N ASP A 250 -11.41 4.17 -14.23
CA ASP A 250 -12.74 4.14 -14.82
C ASP A 250 -13.57 5.33 -14.32
N ARG A 251 -13.64 6.37 -15.14
CA ARG A 251 -14.35 7.60 -14.84
C ARG A 251 -15.85 7.40 -14.69
N GLU A 252 -16.45 6.51 -15.47
CA GLU A 252 -17.90 6.25 -15.39
C GLU A 252 -18.27 5.54 -14.09
N ARG A 253 -17.41 4.62 -13.63
CA ARG A 253 -17.56 4.04 -12.29
C ARG A 253 -17.49 5.09 -11.19
N VAL A 254 -16.54 6.04 -11.27
CA VAL A 254 -16.42 7.14 -10.29
C VAL A 254 -17.68 8.03 -10.31
N LYS A 255 -18.14 8.43 -11.47
CA LYS A 255 -19.38 9.21 -11.62
C LYS A 255 -20.58 8.47 -11.02
N ARG A 256 -20.71 7.17 -11.30
CA ARG A 256 -21.80 6.35 -10.75
C ARG A 256 -21.72 6.22 -9.23
N PHE A 257 -20.50 6.09 -8.67
CA PHE A 257 -20.28 6.08 -7.22
C PHE A 257 -20.72 7.41 -6.60
N CYS A 258 -20.31 8.54 -7.13
CA CYS A 258 -20.73 9.87 -6.67
C CYS A 258 -22.24 10.05 -6.74
N HIS A 259 -22.88 9.59 -7.81
CA HIS A 259 -24.33 9.65 -7.96
C HIS A 259 -25.06 8.82 -6.91
N LEU A 260 -24.57 7.62 -6.63
CA LEU A 260 -25.13 6.75 -5.58
C LEU A 260 -25.02 7.34 -4.17
N ILE A 261 -23.95 8.10 -3.87
CA ILE A 261 -23.82 8.84 -2.60
C ILE A 261 -25.02 9.79 -2.42
N HIS A 262 -25.40 10.51 -3.45
CA HIS A 262 -26.54 11.43 -3.42
C HIS A 262 -27.88 10.68 -3.37
N GLU A 263 -28.06 9.65 -4.19
CA GLU A 263 -29.28 8.82 -4.19
C GLU A 263 -29.58 8.29 -2.79
N GLU A 264 -28.54 7.82 -2.07
CA GLU A 264 -28.68 7.25 -0.72
C GLU A 264 -28.51 8.26 0.42
N ARG A 265 -28.30 9.53 0.08
CA ARG A 265 -28.14 10.63 1.05
C ARG A 265 -27.04 10.36 2.09
N LEU A 266 -25.92 9.82 1.64
CA LEU A 266 -24.79 9.54 2.50
C LEU A 266 -23.97 10.80 2.74
N ASP A 267 -23.60 11.08 4.00
CA ASP A 267 -22.64 12.15 4.33
C ASP A 267 -21.22 11.57 4.38
N LEU A 268 -20.55 11.61 3.23
CA LEU A 268 -19.19 11.07 3.10
C LEU A 268 -18.18 12.20 2.92
N LYS A 269 -17.03 12.03 3.57
CA LYS A 269 -15.79 12.75 3.25
C LYS A 269 -14.75 11.73 2.83
N TRP A 270 -14.27 11.83 1.60
CA TRP A 270 -13.40 10.79 1.07
C TRP A 270 -12.20 11.34 0.27
N GLY A 271 -11.18 10.51 0.18
CA GLY A 271 -9.99 10.76 -0.62
C GLY A 271 -9.52 9.51 -1.32
N ALA A 272 -8.78 9.68 -2.41
CA ALA A 272 -8.30 8.57 -3.24
C ALA A 272 -6.96 8.89 -3.91
N SER A 273 -6.30 7.85 -4.44
CA SER A 273 -5.15 8.02 -5.32
C SER A 273 -5.61 8.17 -6.78
N SER A 274 -5.02 9.12 -7.49
CA SER A 274 -5.26 9.36 -8.91
C SER A 274 -3.97 9.68 -9.65
N ARG A 275 -3.95 9.42 -10.95
CA ARG A 275 -2.93 9.95 -11.83
C ARG A 275 -3.46 11.22 -12.51
N VAL A 276 -2.54 12.11 -12.85
CA VAL A 276 -2.84 13.44 -13.44
C VAL A 276 -3.73 13.34 -14.69
N GLU A 277 -3.45 12.39 -15.58
CA GLU A 277 -4.16 12.23 -16.85
C GLU A 277 -5.60 11.67 -16.73
N PHE A 278 -5.97 11.13 -15.57
CA PHE A 278 -7.32 10.57 -15.39
C PHE A 278 -8.35 11.56 -14.88
N ILE A 279 -7.94 12.76 -14.44
CA ILE A 279 -8.84 13.79 -13.93
C ILE A 279 -9.09 14.88 -14.98
N ASN A 280 -10.29 15.44 -14.95
CA ASN A 280 -10.68 16.62 -15.69
C ASN A 280 -11.71 17.41 -14.86
N GLU A 281 -12.03 18.63 -15.32
CA GLU A 281 -12.89 19.56 -14.59
C GLU A 281 -14.25 18.94 -14.23
N SER A 282 -14.95 18.38 -15.20
CA SER A 282 -16.27 17.76 -15.02
C SER A 282 -16.23 16.58 -14.01
N LEU A 283 -15.17 15.77 -13.99
CA LEU A 283 -15.03 14.70 -13.02
C LEU A 283 -14.79 15.25 -11.61
N LEU A 284 -13.92 16.26 -11.49
CA LEU A 284 -13.60 16.89 -10.21
C LEU A 284 -14.82 17.60 -9.60
N GLU A 285 -15.66 18.27 -10.40
CA GLU A 285 -16.92 18.85 -9.95
C GLU A 285 -17.82 17.80 -9.32
N ILE A 286 -18.06 16.69 -10.02
CA ILE A 286 -18.91 15.58 -9.55
C ILE A 286 -18.30 14.95 -8.27
N MET A 287 -17.00 14.79 -8.21
CA MET A 287 -16.32 14.24 -7.03
C MET A 287 -16.41 15.17 -5.83
N ALA A 288 -16.19 16.49 -6.02
CA ALA A 288 -16.28 17.49 -4.97
C ALA A 288 -17.69 17.55 -4.37
N ASP A 289 -18.71 17.59 -5.22
CA ASP A 289 -20.12 17.61 -4.84
C ASP A 289 -20.49 16.35 -4.02
N ALA A 290 -19.91 15.20 -4.37
CA ALA A 290 -20.08 13.94 -3.64
C ALA A 290 -19.17 13.78 -2.42
N GLY A 291 -18.51 14.85 -1.94
CA GLY A 291 -17.71 14.87 -0.71
C GLY A 291 -16.26 14.42 -0.84
N CYS A 292 -15.70 14.38 -2.05
CA CYS A 292 -14.24 14.21 -2.22
C CYS A 292 -13.50 15.41 -1.62
N THR A 293 -12.61 15.18 -0.69
CA THR A 293 -11.83 16.22 0.00
C THR A 293 -10.34 16.19 -0.34
N GLY A 294 -9.85 15.13 -0.97
CA GLY A 294 -8.45 15.03 -1.27
C GLY A 294 -8.11 14.00 -2.35
N LEU A 295 -7.07 14.31 -3.14
CA LEU A 295 -6.49 13.40 -4.11
C LEU A 295 -4.99 13.28 -3.90
N PHE A 296 -4.51 12.05 -3.79
CA PHE A 296 -3.08 11.76 -3.82
C PHE A 296 -2.63 11.57 -5.27
N MET A 297 -1.62 12.34 -5.67
CA MET A 297 -1.08 12.30 -7.04
C MET A 297 0.43 12.13 -7.03
N GLY A 298 0.93 11.05 -7.64
CA GLY A 298 2.34 10.88 -7.90
C GLY A 298 2.78 11.80 -9.05
N ILE A 299 3.53 12.85 -8.73
CA ILE A 299 4.10 13.78 -9.73
C ILE A 299 5.49 13.32 -10.14
N GLU A 300 6.24 12.83 -9.20
CA GLU A 300 7.54 12.18 -9.27
C GLU A 300 8.72 13.12 -9.61
N SER A 301 8.64 13.95 -10.65
CA SER A 301 9.71 14.87 -11.06
C SER A 301 9.14 16.16 -11.66
N GLY A 302 9.91 17.24 -11.61
CA GLY A 302 9.61 18.51 -12.30
C GLY A 302 10.14 18.57 -13.73
N SER A 303 10.63 17.47 -14.28
CA SER A 303 11.22 17.41 -15.63
C SER A 303 10.42 16.48 -16.55
N ASP A 304 9.86 17.04 -17.63
CA ASP A 304 9.15 16.24 -18.66
C ASP A 304 10.04 15.12 -19.25
N ARG A 305 11.35 15.39 -19.40
CA ARG A 305 12.32 14.40 -19.86
C ARG A 305 12.35 13.20 -18.90
N VAL A 306 12.45 13.47 -17.61
CA VAL A 306 12.49 12.42 -16.58
C VAL A 306 11.17 11.67 -16.52
N LEU A 307 10.04 12.37 -16.52
CA LEU A 307 8.70 11.77 -16.54
C LEU A 307 8.55 10.78 -17.70
N LYS A 308 8.95 11.18 -18.91
CA LYS A 308 8.93 10.31 -20.08
C LYS A 308 9.78 9.05 -19.91
N LEU A 309 10.99 9.17 -19.37
CA LEU A 309 11.90 8.06 -19.12
C LEU A 309 11.38 7.10 -18.03
N MET A 310 10.63 7.63 -17.04
CA MET A 310 9.94 6.86 -16.02
C MET A 310 8.63 6.24 -16.50
N LYS A 311 8.27 6.43 -17.77
CA LYS A 311 7.00 6.02 -18.41
C LYS A 311 5.76 6.66 -17.74
N ARG A 312 5.87 7.97 -17.44
CA ARG A 312 4.71 8.78 -17.04
C ARG A 312 4.10 9.43 -18.27
N GLY A 313 2.78 9.51 -18.35
CA GLY A 313 2.03 9.89 -19.55
C GLY A 313 1.53 11.35 -19.55
N TYR A 314 2.10 12.25 -18.74
CA TYR A 314 1.68 13.65 -18.60
C TYR A 314 2.88 14.60 -18.56
N SER A 315 2.62 15.88 -18.81
CA SER A 315 3.58 16.98 -18.76
C SER A 315 3.49 17.78 -17.46
N ILE A 316 4.51 18.60 -17.20
CA ILE A 316 4.53 19.50 -16.03
C ILE A 316 3.46 20.57 -16.10
N ASP A 317 3.10 21.04 -17.29
CA ASP A 317 2.02 22.01 -17.44
C ASP A 317 0.65 21.39 -17.14
N GLU A 318 0.40 20.13 -17.53
CA GLU A 318 -0.78 19.37 -17.10
C GLU A 318 -0.80 19.20 -15.57
N VAL A 319 0.33 18.92 -14.94
CA VAL A 319 0.42 18.84 -13.46
C VAL A 319 -0.05 20.13 -12.81
N LYS A 320 0.48 21.29 -13.25
CA LYS A 320 0.10 22.60 -12.69
C LYS A 320 -1.39 22.87 -12.89
N GLU A 321 -1.90 22.65 -14.11
CA GLU A 321 -3.31 22.81 -14.45
C GLU A 321 -4.21 21.95 -13.54
N LYS A 322 -3.90 20.65 -13.39
CA LYS A 322 -4.74 19.74 -12.61
C LYS A 322 -4.66 20.01 -11.11
N VAL A 323 -3.50 20.41 -10.59
CA VAL A 323 -3.38 20.83 -9.18
C VAL A 323 -4.24 22.09 -8.92
N GLU A 324 -4.16 23.08 -9.80
CA GLU A 324 -4.97 24.30 -9.67
C GLU A 324 -6.48 23.99 -9.79
N MET A 325 -6.85 23.12 -10.70
CA MET A 325 -8.22 22.67 -10.89
C MET A 325 -8.77 21.98 -9.64
N CYS A 326 -8.01 21.08 -9.02
CA CYS A 326 -8.39 20.45 -7.74
C CYS A 326 -8.61 21.51 -6.65
N MET A 327 -7.70 22.44 -6.49
CA MET A 327 -7.81 23.50 -5.47
C MET A 327 -9.05 24.37 -5.68
N LYS A 328 -9.38 24.74 -6.93
CA LYS A 328 -10.59 25.51 -7.27
C LYS A 328 -11.87 24.76 -6.89
N MET A 329 -11.87 23.44 -6.98
CA MET A 329 -13.03 22.60 -6.61
C MET A 329 -13.07 22.24 -5.12
N GLY A 330 -12.14 22.77 -4.28
CA GLY A 330 -12.07 22.43 -2.85
C GLY A 330 -11.53 21.03 -2.56
N ILE A 331 -10.97 20.34 -3.56
CA ILE A 331 -10.28 19.07 -3.39
C ILE A 331 -8.81 19.33 -3.17
N LEU A 332 -8.28 18.95 -2.00
CA LEU A 332 -6.89 19.22 -1.64
C LEU A 332 -5.94 18.17 -2.24
N PRO A 333 -5.11 18.52 -3.26
CA PRO A 333 -4.19 17.56 -3.84
C PRO A 333 -2.96 17.37 -2.96
N THR A 334 -2.60 16.13 -2.68
CA THR A 334 -1.31 15.73 -2.12
C THR A 334 -0.39 15.30 -3.25
N CYS A 335 0.68 16.05 -3.51
CA CYS A 335 1.62 15.80 -4.59
C CYS A 335 2.86 15.09 -4.07
N SER A 336 3.16 13.91 -4.61
CA SER A 336 4.35 13.13 -4.25
C SER A 336 5.46 13.29 -5.29
N PHE A 337 6.69 13.44 -4.81
CA PHE A 337 7.91 13.58 -5.63
C PHE A 337 8.95 12.54 -5.21
N MET A 338 9.76 12.10 -6.16
CA MET A 338 10.92 11.25 -5.94
C MET A 338 12.19 11.97 -6.37
N ILE A 339 13.21 12.00 -5.52
CA ILE A 339 14.51 12.61 -5.78
C ILE A 339 15.58 11.51 -5.88
N GLY A 340 16.49 11.68 -6.86
CA GLY A 340 17.57 10.73 -7.07
C GLY A 340 17.16 9.53 -7.91
N ASN A 341 16.15 9.68 -8.78
CA ASN A 341 15.86 8.65 -9.76
C ASN A 341 17.01 8.55 -10.81
N PRO A 342 17.17 7.41 -11.49
CA PRO A 342 18.36 7.12 -12.29
C PRO A 342 18.59 8.06 -13.49
N PHE A 343 17.60 8.83 -13.87
CA PHE A 343 17.67 9.72 -15.04
C PHE A 343 17.96 11.17 -14.70
N GLU A 344 17.81 11.57 -13.45
CA GLU A 344 17.96 12.97 -13.03
C GLU A 344 19.41 13.43 -13.08
N ASP A 345 19.62 14.55 -13.75
CA ASP A 345 20.80 15.37 -13.62
C ASP A 345 20.50 16.67 -12.83
N LYS A 346 21.52 17.50 -12.64
CA LYS A 346 21.36 18.76 -11.88
C LYS A 346 20.34 19.71 -12.50
N SER A 347 20.21 19.72 -13.83
CA SER A 347 19.22 20.55 -14.53
C SER A 347 17.79 20.07 -14.25
N ASP A 348 17.56 18.78 -14.21
CA ASP A 348 16.24 18.22 -13.89
C ASP A 348 15.85 18.48 -12.43
N ILE A 349 16.83 18.41 -11.52
CA ILE A 349 16.62 18.75 -10.12
C ILE A 349 16.20 20.22 -9.95
N GLU A 350 16.86 21.16 -10.66
CA GLU A 350 16.46 22.58 -10.61
C GLU A 350 15.03 22.79 -11.12
N LYS A 351 14.59 22.05 -12.14
CA LYS A 351 13.18 22.07 -12.59
C LYS A 351 12.24 21.56 -11.51
N THR A 352 12.60 20.47 -10.80
CA THR A 352 11.82 19.91 -9.69
C THR A 352 11.73 20.92 -8.53
N LEU A 353 12.84 21.56 -8.14
CA LEU A 353 12.84 22.60 -7.10
C LEU A 353 11.99 23.82 -7.51
N SER A 354 12.01 24.19 -8.80
CA SER A 354 11.18 25.28 -9.33
C SER A 354 9.71 24.94 -9.30
N LEU A 355 9.33 23.71 -9.67
CA LEU A 355 7.96 23.24 -9.60
C LEU A 355 7.46 23.19 -8.14
N LEU A 356 8.26 22.70 -7.20
CA LEU A 356 7.90 22.67 -5.78
C LEU A 356 7.58 24.07 -5.23
N LYS A 357 8.24 25.12 -5.72
CA LYS A 357 7.95 26.52 -5.34
C LYS A 357 6.68 27.06 -6.00
N ALA A 358 6.35 26.59 -7.21
CA ALA A 358 5.27 27.12 -8.04
C ALA A 358 3.91 26.43 -7.81
N LEU A 359 3.88 25.20 -7.29
CA LEU A 359 2.64 24.48 -7.06
C LEU A 359 1.72 25.20 -6.09
N LYS A 360 0.42 25.18 -6.36
CA LYS A 360 -0.60 25.85 -5.54
C LYS A 360 -1.15 24.96 -4.40
N THR A 361 -0.43 23.91 -3.99
CA THR A 361 -0.76 23.09 -2.83
C THR A 361 0.42 23.05 -1.86
N TYR A 362 0.13 23.05 -0.57
CA TYR A 362 1.13 22.86 0.49
C TYR A 362 1.29 21.37 0.86
N ARG A 363 0.34 20.49 0.47
CA ARG A 363 0.45 19.05 0.70
C ARG A 363 1.40 18.43 -0.32
N VAL A 364 2.67 18.43 0.03
CA VAL A 364 3.73 17.87 -0.79
C VAL A 364 4.50 16.82 0.03
N GLN A 365 4.70 15.66 -0.57
CA GLN A 365 5.57 14.62 -0.05
C GLN A 365 6.79 14.49 -0.95
N VAL A 366 7.95 14.33 -0.36
CA VAL A 366 9.20 14.10 -1.09
C VAL A 366 9.86 12.85 -0.54
N HIS A 367 10.23 11.95 -1.42
CA HIS A 367 10.90 10.69 -1.09
C HIS A 367 12.22 10.59 -1.85
N ILE A 368 13.18 9.89 -1.26
CA ILE A 368 14.36 9.47 -2.00
C ILE A 368 13.96 8.23 -2.82
N PHE A 369 14.38 8.22 -4.09
CA PHE A 369 14.13 7.09 -4.97
C PHE A 369 14.74 5.80 -4.42
N ALA A 370 13.97 4.71 -4.50
CA ALA A 370 14.42 3.36 -4.19
C ALA A 370 14.06 2.40 -5.32
N PRO A 371 15.01 1.59 -5.81
CA PRO A 371 14.69 0.47 -6.67
C PRO A 371 14.01 -0.63 -5.83
N LEU A 372 12.69 -0.58 -5.73
CA LEU A 372 11.92 -1.54 -4.94
C LEU A 372 12.00 -2.95 -5.55
N ILE A 373 12.07 -3.95 -4.70
CA ILE A 373 12.13 -5.36 -5.11
C ILE A 373 10.92 -5.68 -6.02
N GLY A 374 11.17 -6.43 -7.09
CA GLY A 374 10.18 -6.80 -8.09
C GLY A 374 10.02 -5.82 -9.25
N THR A 375 10.51 -4.57 -9.14
CA THR A 375 10.40 -3.55 -10.19
C THR A 375 11.34 -3.78 -11.38
N GLU A 376 11.04 -3.16 -12.53
CA GLU A 376 11.93 -3.18 -13.69
C GLU A 376 13.31 -2.60 -13.36
N VAL A 377 13.34 -1.52 -12.58
CA VAL A 377 14.59 -0.85 -12.17
C VAL A 377 15.41 -1.75 -11.25
N PHE A 378 14.78 -2.42 -10.30
CA PHE A 378 15.49 -3.33 -9.40
C PHE A 378 16.17 -4.49 -10.13
N LYS A 379 15.47 -5.06 -11.12
CA LYS A 379 16.00 -6.17 -11.94
C LYS A 379 17.12 -5.76 -12.89
N ASN A 380 17.29 -4.46 -13.14
CA ASN A 380 18.18 -3.93 -14.16
C ASN A 380 18.99 -2.72 -13.64
N THR A 381 19.47 -2.74 -12.39
CA THR A 381 20.18 -1.61 -11.76
C THR A 381 21.38 -1.15 -12.58
N GLU A 382 22.18 -2.07 -13.12
CA GLU A 382 23.32 -1.79 -13.98
C GLU A 382 22.91 -1.02 -15.25
N LYS A 383 21.87 -1.49 -15.97
CA LYS A 383 21.31 -0.81 -17.16
C LYS A 383 20.91 0.64 -16.84
N TYR A 384 20.35 0.86 -15.67
CA TYR A 384 19.93 2.18 -15.22
C TYR A 384 21.03 3.00 -14.56
N GLY A 385 22.26 2.45 -14.44
CA GLY A 385 23.41 3.13 -13.84
C GLY A 385 23.20 3.42 -12.36
N ILE A 386 22.58 2.49 -11.63
CA ILE A 386 22.37 2.54 -10.20
C ILE A 386 23.40 1.65 -9.51
N GLU A 387 24.15 2.24 -8.61
CA GLU A 387 25.05 1.55 -7.68
C GLU A 387 24.39 1.51 -6.30
N ILE A 388 24.03 0.32 -5.84
CA ILE A 388 23.43 0.13 -4.51
C ILE A 388 24.56 -0.01 -3.48
N LEU A 389 24.52 0.82 -2.44
CA LEU A 389 25.58 0.95 -1.44
C LEU A 389 25.30 0.14 -0.16
N THR A 390 24.25 -0.66 -0.12
CA THR A 390 23.89 -1.51 1.02
C THR A 390 23.36 -2.86 0.54
N ASP A 391 23.69 -3.88 1.26
CA ASP A 391 23.12 -5.23 1.13
C ASP A 391 21.83 -5.44 1.96
N LYS A 392 21.50 -4.43 2.80
CA LYS A 392 20.35 -4.47 3.72
C LYS A 392 19.18 -3.66 3.15
N PHE A 393 18.56 -4.15 2.10
CA PHE A 393 17.38 -3.50 1.50
C PHE A 393 16.23 -3.27 2.46
N GLU A 394 16.14 -4.11 3.49
CA GLU A 394 15.11 -4.02 4.51
C GLU A 394 15.23 -2.76 5.39
N SER A 395 16.46 -2.20 5.50
CA SER A 395 16.74 -0.99 6.30
C SER A 395 16.62 0.31 5.52
N ILE A 396 16.09 0.26 4.29
CA ILE A 396 15.97 1.43 3.42
C ILE A 396 15.03 2.47 4.00
N ASN A 397 15.60 3.63 4.31
CA ASN A 397 14.86 4.82 4.69
C ASN A 397 14.68 5.73 3.47
N LEU A 398 13.44 5.88 3.00
CA LEU A 398 13.12 6.79 1.88
C LEU A 398 13.09 8.26 2.30
N GLU A 399 13.28 8.56 3.59
CA GLU A 399 13.25 9.92 4.15
C GLU A 399 14.65 10.33 4.63
N GLY A 400 15.36 11.06 3.81
CA GLY A 400 16.57 11.78 4.20
C GLY A 400 17.89 11.02 4.14
N LYS A 401 17.89 9.69 3.92
CA LYS A 401 19.12 8.92 3.73
C LYS A 401 19.08 8.15 2.42
N ALA A 402 19.98 8.50 1.51
CA ALA A 402 20.17 7.76 0.28
C ALA A 402 21.06 6.53 0.55
N PHE A 403 20.82 5.46 -0.16
CA PHE A 403 21.56 4.20 -0.08
C PHE A 403 22.08 3.76 -1.45
N LEU A 404 22.04 4.67 -2.41
CA LEU A 404 22.48 4.42 -3.78
C LEU A 404 23.18 5.66 -4.37
N ASN A 405 24.00 5.39 -5.37
CA ASN A 405 24.45 6.37 -6.35
C ASN A 405 23.69 6.15 -7.65
N THR A 406 23.48 7.20 -8.41
CA THR A 406 23.03 7.11 -9.81
C THR A 406 24.16 7.51 -10.76
N ARG A 407 23.93 7.37 -12.07
CA ARG A 407 24.89 7.83 -13.09
C ARG A 407 25.31 9.29 -12.90
N HIS A 408 24.39 10.14 -12.41
CA HIS A 408 24.55 11.58 -12.40
C HIS A 408 24.67 12.19 -11.00
N LEU A 409 24.24 11.47 -9.97
CA LEU A 409 24.16 11.98 -8.60
C LEU A 409 24.76 11.00 -7.63
N ARG A 410 25.61 11.50 -6.71
CA ARG A 410 26.13 10.73 -5.59
C ARG A 410 25.14 10.77 -4.41
N LYS A 411 25.26 9.81 -3.54
CA LYS A 411 24.43 9.65 -2.33
C LYS A 411 24.29 10.98 -1.56
N GLU A 412 25.41 11.62 -1.27
CA GLU A 412 25.45 12.87 -0.50
C GLU A 412 24.75 14.02 -1.24
N GLU A 413 24.84 14.05 -2.58
CA GLU A 413 24.11 15.04 -3.40
C GLU A 413 22.61 14.80 -3.33
N ILE A 414 22.16 13.54 -3.41
CA ILE A 414 20.74 13.17 -3.29
C ILE A 414 20.18 13.59 -1.93
N GLU A 415 20.90 13.30 -0.84
CA GLU A 415 20.52 13.70 0.52
C GLU A 415 20.41 15.23 0.66
N ASN A 416 21.39 15.97 0.14
CA ASN A 416 21.37 17.43 0.15
C ASN A 416 20.19 18.00 -0.65
N ILE A 417 19.87 17.42 -1.80
CA ILE A 417 18.73 17.82 -2.63
C ILE A 417 17.42 17.54 -1.87
N TYR A 418 17.29 16.36 -1.26
CA TYR A 418 16.14 16.00 -0.43
C TYR A 418 15.90 17.06 0.66
N HIS A 419 16.92 17.43 1.43
CA HIS A 419 16.80 18.44 2.47
C HIS A 419 16.44 19.83 1.93
N LYS A 420 16.91 20.22 0.73
CA LYS A 420 16.48 21.45 0.05
C LYS A 420 14.98 21.39 -0.29
N CYS A 421 14.49 20.25 -0.82
CA CYS A 421 13.07 20.06 -1.12
C CYS A 421 12.23 20.18 0.15
N ILE A 422 12.59 19.48 1.24
CA ILE A 422 11.89 19.57 2.52
C ILE A 422 11.90 21.02 3.07
N GLY A 423 13.02 21.75 2.93
CA GLY A 423 13.11 23.14 3.32
C GLY A 423 12.14 24.06 2.55
N ILE A 424 11.87 23.76 1.27
CA ILE A 424 10.86 24.48 0.47
C ILE A 424 9.45 24.14 0.97
N VAL A 425 9.14 22.87 1.16
CA VAL A 425 7.84 22.39 1.62
C VAL A 425 7.49 23.00 2.97
N LEU A 426 8.41 22.93 3.96
CA LEU A 426 8.18 23.45 5.31
C LEU A 426 7.99 24.99 5.34
N ARG A 427 8.67 25.73 4.47
CA ARG A 427 8.43 27.20 4.36
C ARG A 427 7.02 27.49 3.89
N ARG A 428 6.58 26.79 2.84
CA ARG A 428 5.24 26.97 2.28
C ARG A 428 4.14 26.63 3.26
N MET A 429 4.30 25.56 4.06
CA MET A 429 3.34 25.19 5.13
C MET A 429 3.22 26.24 6.24
N ARG A 430 4.19 27.15 6.37
CA ARG A 430 4.15 28.24 7.36
C ARG A 430 3.56 29.54 6.81
N GLU A 431 3.52 29.68 5.49
CA GLU A 431 3.01 30.86 4.78
C GLU A 431 1.49 30.78 4.51
N GLU A 432 0.90 29.59 4.63
CA GLU A 432 -0.54 29.28 4.58
C GLU A 432 -1.13 29.05 5.99
#